data_bc3589eafcbf2d34d4b53b0f9b0e9a76
#
_entry.id   bc3589eafcbf2d34d4b53b0f9b0e9a76
#
_cell.length_a   1.000
_cell.length_b   1.000
_cell.length_c   1.000
_cell.angle_alpha   90.00
_cell.angle_beta   90.00
_cell.angle_gamma   90.00
#
_symmetry.space_group_name_H-M   'P 1'
#
loop_
_entity.id
_entity.type
_entity.pdbx_description
1 polymer ?
#
loop_
_entity_poly.entity_id
_entity_poly.type
_entity_poly.pdbx_seq_one_letter_code
_entity_poly.pdbx_strand_id
1 'polypeptide(L)'
;MGLDAQSWGIFIGNFLIGLREGLEAALVVGILIAYVHKTKRNHLLPPIWIGVAAAIAVSLIFGAILTFGPETLTFEAQEAIGGSLSIIAVGFVTWMVFWMAENARALSAELHGKLDAVQTSSWAVIVLATLSVGREGLETTLFIWSATRAATQGTEIGTVLPVIGAIVGILTAVLIAWAMMRGVMKINLAKFFTWTGAFLIIIAAGVLSYGIHDLQEARILPGLNNIAFASQDFIEPGGFLATILKAVFNLSTTTTWVEAIAWVLYVGI
;
A
#
# COMPACT_ATOMS: atom_id res chain seq x y z
N MET A 1 17.44 -7.48 22.34
CA MET A 1 16.60 -8.17 21.36
C MET A 1 16.99 -7.62 20.00
N GLY A 2 17.73 -8.38 19.18
CA GLY A 2 17.97 -8.03 17.78
C GLY A 2 16.73 -8.40 16.98
N LEU A 3 16.29 -7.51 16.08
CA LEU A 3 15.26 -7.86 15.10
C LEU A 3 15.86 -9.00 14.24
N ASP A 4 15.14 -10.10 14.12
CA ASP A 4 15.51 -11.17 13.20
C ASP A 4 15.32 -10.73 11.74
N ALA A 5 15.84 -11.49 10.79
CA ALA A 5 15.75 -11.12 9.38
C ALA A 5 14.29 -11.04 8.88
N GLN A 6 13.36 -11.80 9.47
CA GLN A 6 11.95 -11.77 9.15
C GLN A 6 11.32 -10.43 9.55
N SER A 7 11.61 -9.97 10.77
CA SER A 7 11.16 -8.66 11.26
C SER A 7 11.65 -7.52 10.37
N TRP A 8 12.93 -7.58 9.93
CA TRP A 8 13.46 -6.58 8.99
C TRP A 8 12.77 -6.62 7.62
N GLY A 9 12.48 -7.80 7.08
CA GLY A 9 11.78 -7.93 5.81
C GLY A 9 10.38 -7.33 5.87
N ILE A 10 9.62 -7.63 6.92
CA ILE A 10 8.29 -7.08 7.16
C ILE A 10 8.34 -5.55 7.32
N PHE A 11 9.30 -5.04 8.09
CA PHE A 11 9.51 -3.61 8.27
C PHE A 11 9.81 -2.92 6.92
N ILE A 12 10.78 -3.43 6.15
CA ILE A 12 11.21 -2.84 4.87
C ILE A 12 10.07 -2.89 3.85
N GLY A 13 9.31 -3.99 3.77
CA GLY A 13 8.17 -4.10 2.87
C GLY A 13 7.13 -3.03 3.13
N ASN A 14 6.70 -2.87 4.38
CA ASN A 14 5.73 -1.85 4.76
C ASN A 14 6.31 -0.42 4.69
N PHE A 15 7.60 -0.25 4.98
CA PHE A 15 8.31 1.02 4.77
C PHE A 15 8.27 1.45 3.30
N LEU A 16 8.53 0.54 2.35
CA LEU A 16 8.51 0.86 0.92
C LEU A 16 7.10 1.17 0.41
N ILE A 17 6.08 0.47 0.92
CA ILE A 17 4.68 0.82 0.66
C ILE A 17 4.40 2.24 1.16
N GLY A 18 4.66 2.51 2.43
CA GLY A 18 4.44 3.84 3.02
C GLY A 18 5.24 4.96 2.36
N LEU A 19 6.48 4.68 1.96
CA LEU A 19 7.34 5.62 1.24
C LEU A 19 6.76 5.98 -0.13
N ARG A 20 6.29 4.98 -0.88
CA ARG A 20 5.73 5.18 -2.21
C ARG A 20 4.41 5.94 -2.17
N GLU A 21 3.45 5.44 -1.42
CA GLU A 21 2.12 6.05 -1.32
C GLU A 21 2.19 7.44 -0.64
N GLY A 22 3.02 7.55 0.40
CA GLY A 22 3.28 8.83 1.05
C GLY A 22 3.91 9.85 0.11
N LEU A 23 4.78 9.43 -0.83
CA LEU A 23 5.35 10.34 -1.82
C LEU A 23 4.31 10.77 -2.86
N GLU A 24 3.41 9.88 -3.29
CA GLU A 24 2.30 10.22 -4.19
C GLU A 24 1.37 11.25 -3.54
N ALA A 25 0.90 11.00 -2.32
CA ALA A 25 0.07 11.95 -1.57
C ALA A 25 0.78 13.29 -1.34
N ALA A 26 2.07 13.28 -0.95
CA ALA A 26 2.84 14.49 -0.70
C ALA A 26 3.10 15.29 -1.99
N LEU A 27 3.26 14.63 -3.13
CA LEU A 27 3.37 15.31 -4.44
C LEU A 27 2.05 15.96 -4.83
N VAL A 28 0.91 15.29 -4.64
CA VAL A 28 -0.42 15.88 -4.88
C VAL A 28 -0.58 17.15 -4.06
N VAL A 29 -0.34 17.11 -2.76
CA VAL A 29 -0.42 18.27 -1.87
C VAL A 29 0.58 19.35 -2.30
N GLY A 30 1.81 18.96 -2.63
CA GLY A 30 2.85 19.88 -3.08
C GLY A 30 2.48 20.63 -4.36
N ILE A 31 1.89 19.94 -5.33
CA ILE A 31 1.41 20.56 -6.59
C ILE A 31 0.28 21.56 -6.30
N LEU A 32 -0.70 21.19 -5.43
CA LEU A 32 -1.79 22.07 -5.04
C LEU A 32 -1.26 23.35 -4.35
N ILE A 33 -0.34 23.21 -3.41
CA ILE A 33 0.29 24.34 -2.70
C ILE A 33 1.09 25.21 -3.66
N ALA A 34 1.93 24.61 -4.52
CA ALA A 34 2.76 25.33 -5.48
C ALA A 34 1.88 26.15 -6.46
N TYR A 35 0.78 25.55 -6.92
CA TYR A 35 -0.17 26.25 -7.81
C TYR A 35 -0.82 27.46 -7.13
N VAL A 36 -1.28 27.31 -5.89
CA VAL A 36 -1.89 28.39 -5.10
C VAL A 36 -0.91 29.52 -4.87
N HIS A 37 0.36 29.23 -4.57
CA HIS A 37 1.40 30.26 -4.45
C HIS A 37 1.68 30.95 -5.79
N LYS A 38 1.80 30.20 -6.88
CA LYS A 38 2.06 30.74 -8.23
C LYS A 38 0.96 31.67 -8.71
N THR A 39 -0.30 31.33 -8.40
CA THR A 39 -1.48 32.12 -8.77
C THR A 39 -1.81 33.22 -7.76
N LYS A 40 -1.01 33.41 -6.71
CA LYS A 40 -1.22 34.39 -5.62
C LYS A 40 -2.57 34.21 -4.89
N ARG A 41 -3.14 33.01 -4.88
CA ARG A 41 -4.41 32.66 -4.21
C ARG A 41 -4.18 32.08 -2.81
N ASN A 42 -3.30 32.65 -2.00
CA ASN A 42 -2.90 32.11 -0.71
C ASN A 42 -4.05 31.89 0.29
N HIS A 43 -5.20 32.55 0.10
CA HIS A 43 -6.42 32.31 0.89
C HIS A 43 -7.01 30.90 0.72
N LEU A 44 -6.56 30.14 -0.31
CA LEU A 44 -6.98 28.75 -0.53
C LEU A 44 -6.09 27.74 0.20
N LEU A 45 -4.98 28.14 0.85
CA LEU A 45 -4.14 27.24 1.63
C LEU A 45 -4.87 26.60 2.81
N PRO A 46 -5.63 27.34 3.66
CA PRO A 46 -6.41 26.71 4.73
C PRO A 46 -7.42 25.67 4.23
N PRO A 47 -8.25 25.94 3.17
CA PRO A 47 -9.10 24.94 2.54
C PRO A 47 -8.34 23.66 2.12
N ILE A 48 -7.15 23.77 1.51
CA ILE A 48 -6.36 22.59 1.13
C ILE A 48 -6.01 21.77 2.38
N TRP A 49 -5.51 22.40 3.45
CA TRP A 49 -5.15 21.68 4.66
C TRP A 49 -6.35 21.06 5.39
N ILE A 50 -7.52 21.69 5.34
CA ILE A 50 -8.78 21.11 5.83
C ILE A 50 -9.11 19.85 5.02
N GLY A 51 -8.98 19.89 3.69
CA GLY A 51 -9.20 18.74 2.82
C GLY A 51 -8.22 17.59 3.10
N VAL A 52 -6.94 17.92 3.30
CA VAL A 52 -5.92 16.93 3.69
C VAL A 52 -6.26 16.29 5.05
N ALA A 53 -6.63 17.09 6.05
CA ALA A 53 -7.02 16.57 7.37
C ALA A 53 -8.26 15.67 7.28
N ALA A 54 -9.26 16.05 6.48
CA ALA A 54 -10.44 15.23 6.22
C ALA A 54 -10.08 13.91 5.53
N ALA A 55 -9.17 13.92 4.55
CA ALA A 55 -8.69 12.73 3.87
C ALA A 55 -7.98 11.77 4.85
N ILE A 56 -7.10 12.29 5.70
CA ILE A 56 -6.42 11.51 6.74
C ILE A 56 -7.45 10.90 7.69
N ALA A 57 -8.43 11.67 8.15
CA ALA A 57 -9.47 11.17 9.06
C ALA A 57 -10.27 10.02 8.43
N VAL A 58 -10.68 10.16 7.15
CA VAL A 58 -11.39 9.11 6.41
C VAL A 58 -10.54 7.87 6.27
N SER A 59 -9.25 8.00 5.95
CA SER A 59 -8.32 6.87 5.82
C SER A 59 -8.12 6.13 7.15
N LEU A 60 -7.99 6.86 8.25
CA LEU A 60 -7.87 6.26 9.59
C LEU A 60 -9.16 5.53 10.01
N ILE A 61 -10.33 6.12 9.74
CA ILE A 61 -11.62 5.47 10.00
C ILE A 61 -11.75 4.21 9.17
N PHE A 62 -11.38 4.25 7.89
CA PHE A 62 -11.39 3.09 7.02
C PHE A 62 -10.46 1.98 7.54
N GLY A 63 -9.23 2.33 7.95
CA GLY A 63 -8.29 1.39 8.57
C GLY A 63 -8.83 0.77 9.86
N ALA A 64 -9.50 1.56 10.69
CA ALA A 64 -10.15 1.05 11.90
C ALA A 64 -11.29 0.07 11.56
N ILE A 65 -12.10 0.37 10.54
CA ILE A 65 -13.16 -0.53 10.07
C ILE A 65 -12.57 -1.84 9.54
N LEU A 66 -11.50 -1.79 8.76
CA LEU A 66 -10.82 -2.98 8.24
C LEU A 66 -10.23 -3.85 9.36
N THR A 67 -9.70 -3.22 10.41
CA THR A 67 -9.01 -3.92 11.50
C THR A 67 -10.00 -4.50 12.51
N PHE A 68 -10.97 -3.72 12.97
CA PHE A 68 -11.87 -4.10 14.07
C PHE A 68 -13.22 -4.64 13.58
N GLY A 69 -13.63 -4.31 12.35
CA GLY A 69 -14.92 -4.75 11.81
C GLY A 69 -15.08 -6.28 11.76
N PRO A 70 -14.09 -7.03 11.26
CA PRO A 70 -14.19 -8.47 11.16
C PRO A 70 -14.15 -9.21 12.50
N GLU A 71 -13.61 -8.65 13.59
CA GLU A 71 -13.39 -9.33 14.87
C GLU A 71 -14.67 -9.94 15.48
N THR A 72 -15.84 -9.42 15.13
CA THR A 72 -17.14 -9.92 15.63
C THR A 72 -17.74 -11.06 14.79
N LEU A 73 -17.10 -11.41 13.67
CA LEU A 73 -17.59 -12.39 12.71
C LEU A 73 -17.05 -13.80 13.01
N THR A 74 -17.67 -14.82 12.40
CA THR A 74 -17.13 -16.18 12.42
C THR A 74 -15.79 -16.27 11.71
N PHE A 75 -14.98 -17.28 12.02
CA PHE A 75 -13.68 -17.49 11.40
C PHE A 75 -13.78 -17.52 9.87
N GLU A 76 -14.71 -18.34 9.32
CA GLU A 76 -14.89 -18.41 7.87
C GLU A 76 -15.28 -17.06 7.24
N ALA A 77 -16.08 -16.26 7.94
CA ALA A 77 -16.45 -14.93 7.44
C ALA A 77 -15.28 -13.93 7.50
N GLN A 78 -14.44 -14.02 8.53
CA GLN A 78 -13.21 -13.21 8.61
C GLN A 78 -12.25 -13.53 7.47
N GLU A 79 -12.02 -14.83 7.20
CA GLU A 79 -11.14 -15.27 6.12
C GLU A 79 -11.73 -14.96 4.74
N ALA A 80 -13.05 -15.10 4.56
CA ALA A 80 -13.72 -14.72 3.31
C ALA A 80 -13.55 -13.23 2.99
N ILE A 81 -13.75 -12.36 3.99
CA ILE A 81 -13.58 -10.91 3.84
C ILE A 81 -12.10 -10.58 3.64
N GLY A 82 -11.21 -11.13 4.45
CA GLY A 82 -9.78 -10.91 4.37
C GLY A 82 -9.21 -11.28 3.01
N GLY A 83 -9.49 -12.49 2.55
CA GLY A 83 -9.05 -12.98 1.23
C GLY A 83 -9.62 -12.16 0.08
N SER A 84 -10.91 -11.82 0.12
CA SER A 84 -11.54 -10.99 -0.92
C SER A 84 -10.93 -9.59 -0.98
N LEU A 85 -10.73 -8.93 0.15
CA LEU A 85 -10.11 -7.60 0.21
C LEU A 85 -8.65 -7.63 -0.22
N SER A 86 -7.91 -8.70 0.10
CA SER A 86 -6.53 -8.88 -0.36
C SER A 86 -6.45 -9.00 -1.89
N ILE A 87 -7.34 -9.77 -2.51
CA ILE A 87 -7.41 -9.88 -3.99
C ILE A 87 -7.80 -8.54 -4.62
N ILE A 88 -8.75 -7.82 -4.04
CA ILE A 88 -9.14 -6.47 -4.49
C ILE A 88 -7.94 -5.52 -4.38
N ALA A 89 -7.21 -5.55 -3.27
CA ALA A 89 -6.02 -4.75 -3.07
C ALA A 89 -4.95 -5.02 -4.15
N VAL A 90 -4.70 -6.29 -4.47
CA VAL A 90 -3.79 -6.69 -5.55
C VAL A 90 -4.24 -6.13 -6.90
N GLY A 91 -5.53 -6.19 -7.22
CA GLY A 91 -6.10 -5.59 -8.42
C GLY A 91 -5.84 -4.08 -8.50
N PHE A 92 -6.06 -3.35 -7.40
CA PHE A 92 -5.79 -1.92 -7.32
C PHE A 92 -4.29 -1.59 -7.45
N VAL A 93 -3.40 -2.31 -6.74
CA VAL A 93 -1.94 -2.13 -6.85
C VAL A 93 -1.50 -2.32 -8.31
N THR A 94 -1.94 -3.40 -8.92
CA THR A 94 -1.57 -3.73 -10.30
C THR A 94 -2.00 -2.62 -11.26
N TRP A 95 -3.29 -2.26 -11.21
CA TRP A 95 -3.82 -1.18 -12.04
C TRP A 95 -3.07 0.14 -11.81
N MET A 96 -2.81 0.52 -10.55
CA MET A 96 -2.12 1.74 -10.19
C MET A 96 -0.68 1.76 -10.70
N VAL A 97 0.07 0.66 -10.55
CA VAL A 97 1.47 0.58 -11.03
C VAL A 97 1.54 0.83 -12.53
N PHE A 98 0.68 0.21 -13.33
CA PHE A 98 0.64 0.42 -14.77
C PHE A 98 0.14 1.82 -15.13
N TRP A 99 -0.92 2.30 -14.48
CA TRP A 99 -1.46 3.63 -14.71
C TRP A 99 -0.43 4.73 -14.43
N MET A 100 0.32 4.62 -13.33
CA MET A 100 1.37 5.58 -12.97
C MET A 100 2.54 5.54 -13.95
N ALA A 101 2.93 4.37 -14.45
CA ALA A 101 3.97 4.26 -15.46
C ALA A 101 3.66 5.10 -16.72
N GLU A 102 2.38 5.16 -17.10
CA GLU A 102 1.92 5.89 -18.28
C GLU A 102 1.61 7.38 -17.98
N ASN A 103 1.01 7.68 -16.82
CA ASN A 103 0.37 8.97 -16.56
C ASN A 103 1.12 9.87 -15.56
N ALA A 104 2.22 9.42 -14.95
CA ALA A 104 2.92 10.20 -13.92
C ALA A 104 3.32 11.63 -14.36
N ARG A 105 3.56 11.84 -15.66
CA ARG A 105 3.92 13.16 -16.21
C ARG A 105 2.70 14.08 -16.38
N ALA A 106 1.52 13.52 -16.59
CA ALA A 106 0.29 14.27 -16.82
C ALA A 106 -0.40 14.74 -15.52
N LEU A 107 -0.09 14.11 -14.38
CA LEU A 107 -0.72 14.35 -13.09
C LEU A 107 -0.70 15.84 -12.69
N SER A 108 0.42 16.52 -12.88
CA SER A 108 0.53 17.95 -12.54
C SER A 108 -0.41 18.81 -13.39
N ALA A 109 -0.50 18.55 -14.69
CA ALA A 109 -1.38 19.30 -15.58
C ALA A 109 -2.87 19.06 -15.25
N GLU A 110 -3.23 17.84 -14.93
CA GLU A 110 -4.59 17.44 -14.52
C GLU A 110 -5.01 18.16 -13.24
N LEU A 111 -4.17 18.17 -12.20
CA LEU A 111 -4.44 18.85 -10.93
C LEU A 111 -4.56 20.36 -11.11
N HIS A 112 -3.72 20.99 -11.95
CA HIS A 112 -3.83 22.40 -12.28
C HIS A 112 -5.17 22.70 -12.96
N GLY A 113 -5.59 21.88 -13.94
CA GLY A 113 -6.88 22.05 -14.63
C GLY A 113 -8.08 21.92 -13.68
N LYS A 114 -8.05 20.97 -12.74
CA LYS A 114 -9.09 20.81 -11.71
C LYS A 114 -9.16 22.02 -10.77
N LEU A 115 -8.01 22.58 -10.35
CA LEU A 115 -7.97 23.80 -9.54
C LEU A 115 -8.47 25.04 -10.28
N ASP A 116 -8.18 25.15 -11.58
CA ASP A 116 -8.70 26.24 -12.40
C ASP A 116 -10.22 26.15 -12.56
N ALA A 117 -10.78 24.98 -12.74
CA ALA A 117 -12.22 24.76 -12.84
C ALA A 117 -12.98 25.14 -11.56
N VAL A 118 -12.32 25.02 -10.40
CA VAL A 118 -12.92 25.29 -9.07
C VAL A 118 -12.89 26.77 -8.69
N GLN A 119 -12.30 27.60 -9.45
CA GLN A 119 -11.91 29.05 -9.44
C GLN A 119 -12.06 29.88 -8.16
N THR A 120 -13.09 29.74 -7.30
CA THR A 120 -13.32 30.67 -6.17
C THR A 120 -13.96 30.05 -4.93
N SER A 121 -14.45 28.83 -4.98
CA SER A 121 -15.15 28.21 -3.86
C SER A 121 -14.17 27.49 -2.93
N SER A 122 -13.97 28.00 -1.72
CA SER A 122 -13.19 27.31 -0.68
C SER A 122 -13.70 25.89 -0.42
N TRP A 123 -15.01 25.67 -0.46
CA TRP A 123 -15.62 24.35 -0.29
C TRP A 123 -15.21 23.37 -1.40
N ALA A 124 -15.21 23.82 -2.64
CA ALA A 124 -14.82 22.96 -3.77
C ALA A 124 -13.31 22.61 -3.73
N VAL A 125 -12.46 23.51 -3.19
CA VAL A 125 -11.05 23.22 -2.93
C VAL A 125 -10.89 22.18 -1.81
N ILE A 126 -11.69 22.26 -0.74
CA ILE A 126 -11.71 21.23 0.32
C ILE A 126 -12.07 19.89 -0.28
N VAL A 127 -13.16 19.81 -1.05
CA VAL A 127 -13.61 18.56 -1.70
C VAL A 127 -12.55 18.02 -2.64
N LEU A 128 -11.95 18.87 -3.49
CA LEU A 128 -10.89 18.47 -4.40
C LEU A 128 -9.68 17.90 -3.66
N ALA A 129 -9.22 18.58 -2.62
CA ALA A 129 -8.09 18.11 -1.80
C ALA A 129 -8.43 16.81 -1.06
N THR A 130 -9.66 16.72 -0.49
CA THR A 130 -10.12 15.51 0.19
C THR A 130 -10.19 14.32 -0.76
N LEU A 131 -10.74 14.48 -1.95
CA LEU A 131 -10.85 13.39 -2.92
C LEU A 131 -9.48 12.97 -3.48
N SER A 132 -8.62 13.95 -3.79
CA SER A 132 -7.30 13.66 -4.36
C SER A 132 -6.37 12.98 -3.35
N VAL A 133 -6.28 13.48 -2.12
CA VAL A 133 -5.45 12.91 -1.06
C VAL A 133 -6.12 11.68 -0.42
N GLY A 134 -7.45 11.69 -0.31
CA GLY A 134 -8.24 10.60 0.26
C GLY A 134 -8.13 9.33 -0.57
N ARG A 135 -8.07 9.44 -1.88
CA ARG A 135 -7.79 8.31 -2.76
C ARG A 135 -6.48 7.62 -2.38
N GLU A 136 -5.39 8.37 -2.31
CA GLU A 136 -4.07 7.83 -1.93
C GLU A 136 -4.10 7.27 -0.50
N GLY A 137 -4.81 7.94 0.42
CA GLY A 137 -4.94 7.49 1.80
C GLY A 137 -5.74 6.20 1.95
N LEU A 138 -6.80 5.99 1.18
CA LEU A 138 -7.57 4.74 1.17
C LEU A 138 -6.77 3.60 0.55
N GLU A 139 -6.07 3.85 -0.56
CA GLU A 139 -5.16 2.88 -1.20
C GLU A 139 -4.06 2.47 -0.22
N THR A 140 -3.38 3.43 0.41
CA THR A 140 -2.35 3.20 1.43
C THR A 140 -2.86 2.34 2.57
N THR A 141 -4.03 2.66 3.11
CA THR A 141 -4.64 1.92 4.22
C THR A 141 -4.94 0.49 3.83
N LEU A 142 -5.53 0.26 2.65
CA LEU A 142 -5.85 -1.07 2.16
C LEU A 142 -4.58 -1.90 1.93
N PHE A 143 -3.54 -1.30 1.34
CA PHE A 143 -2.28 -2.01 1.04
C PHE A 143 -1.51 -2.36 2.31
N ILE A 144 -1.39 -1.41 3.25
CA ILE A 144 -0.71 -1.67 4.54
C ILE A 144 -1.47 -2.73 5.33
N TRP A 145 -2.80 -2.66 5.35
CA TRP A 145 -3.63 -3.65 6.04
C TRP A 145 -3.45 -5.04 5.43
N SER A 146 -3.58 -5.17 4.10
CA SER A 146 -3.43 -6.46 3.39
C SER A 146 -2.02 -7.02 3.53
N ALA A 147 -0.98 -6.19 3.33
CA ALA A 147 0.42 -6.61 3.47
C ALA A 147 0.77 -6.98 4.91
N THR A 148 0.22 -6.25 5.90
CA THR A 148 0.41 -6.58 7.32
C THR A 148 -0.22 -7.93 7.65
N ARG A 149 -1.45 -8.16 7.23
CA ARG A 149 -2.15 -9.43 7.42
C ARG A 149 -1.37 -10.60 6.83
N ALA A 150 -0.98 -10.46 5.57
CA ALA A 150 -0.20 -11.46 4.86
C ALA A 150 1.17 -11.74 5.55
N ALA A 151 1.83 -10.73 6.06
CA ALA A 151 3.16 -10.85 6.67
C ALA A 151 3.13 -11.37 8.12
N THR A 152 2.03 -11.17 8.85
CA THR A 152 1.95 -11.52 10.28
C THR A 152 1.24 -12.85 10.54
N GLN A 153 0.50 -13.40 9.59
CA GLN A 153 -0.17 -14.68 9.76
C GLN A 153 0.83 -15.81 10.02
N GLY A 154 0.52 -16.62 11.04
CA GLY A 154 1.37 -17.73 11.46
C GLY A 154 2.72 -17.30 12.04
N THR A 155 2.86 -16.04 12.47
CA THR A 155 4.05 -15.51 13.15
C THR A 155 3.69 -14.92 14.50
N GLU A 156 4.64 -14.94 15.45
CA GLU A 156 4.50 -14.24 16.74
C GLU A 156 4.77 -12.70 16.60
N ILE A 157 5.09 -12.25 15.39
CA ILE A 157 5.34 -10.84 15.10
C ILE A 157 4.00 -10.12 15.05
N GLY A 158 3.75 -9.28 16.04
CA GLY A 158 2.52 -8.47 16.11
C GLY A 158 2.44 -7.43 14.98
N THR A 159 1.26 -6.86 14.79
CA THR A 159 0.95 -5.84 13.78
C THR A 159 1.70 -4.50 13.98
N VAL A 160 2.34 -4.30 15.12
CA VAL A 160 3.03 -3.04 15.48
C VAL A 160 4.21 -2.74 14.56
N LEU A 161 5.04 -3.75 14.25
CA LEU A 161 6.25 -3.55 13.45
C LEU A 161 5.95 -3.16 11.98
N PRO A 162 5.01 -3.80 11.27
CA PRO A 162 4.56 -3.36 9.95
C PRO A 162 4.05 -1.92 9.95
N VAL A 163 3.22 -1.56 10.94
CA VAL A 163 2.66 -0.20 11.05
C VAL A 163 3.75 0.84 11.30
N ILE A 164 4.74 0.55 12.14
CA ILE A 164 5.91 1.42 12.33
C ILE A 164 6.67 1.59 11.01
N GLY A 165 6.91 0.51 10.27
CA GLY A 165 7.55 0.57 8.95
C GLY A 165 6.82 1.51 8.01
N ALA A 166 5.50 1.37 7.90
CA ALA A 166 4.65 2.22 7.06
C ALA A 166 4.70 3.70 7.49
N ILE A 167 4.59 3.99 8.78
CA ILE A 167 4.66 5.37 9.32
C ILE A 167 6.02 6.00 9.00
N VAL A 168 7.12 5.28 9.24
CA VAL A 168 8.47 5.77 8.93
C VAL A 168 8.62 6.00 7.42
N GLY A 169 8.04 5.14 6.59
CA GLY A 169 7.99 5.31 5.14
C GLY A 169 7.27 6.60 4.73
N ILE A 170 6.06 6.83 5.26
CA ILE A 170 5.27 8.05 5.00
C ILE A 170 6.01 9.30 5.45
N LEU A 171 6.59 9.31 6.66
CA LEU A 171 7.35 10.44 7.16
C LEU A 171 8.57 10.73 6.29
N THR A 172 9.27 9.70 5.84
CA THR A 172 10.40 9.82 4.91
C THR A 172 9.94 10.41 3.57
N ALA A 173 8.79 9.97 3.05
CA ALA A 173 8.19 10.52 1.83
C ALA A 173 7.87 12.01 1.94
N VAL A 174 7.28 12.43 3.06
CA VAL A 174 6.99 13.86 3.32
C VAL A 174 8.28 14.68 3.37
N LEU A 175 9.34 14.18 4.01
CA LEU A 175 10.64 14.85 4.04
C LEU A 175 11.26 14.96 2.64
N ILE A 176 11.20 13.89 1.85
CA ILE A 176 11.69 13.89 0.45
C ILE A 176 10.89 14.90 -0.38
N ALA A 177 9.57 14.87 -0.33
CA ALA A 177 8.72 15.80 -1.07
C ALA A 177 9.00 17.25 -0.67
N TRP A 178 9.15 17.52 0.62
CA TRP A 178 9.53 18.84 1.14
C TRP A 178 10.90 19.30 0.60
N ALA A 179 11.92 18.43 0.62
CA ALA A 179 13.24 18.73 0.08
C ALA A 179 13.22 18.99 -1.44
N MET A 180 12.37 18.25 -2.18
CA MET A 180 12.15 18.47 -3.60
C MET A 180 11.50 19.83 -3.88
N MET A 181 10.45 20.20 -3.13
CA MET A 181 9.78 21.49 -3.27
C MET A 181 10.71 22.68 -2.93
N ARG A 182 11.66 22.48 -2.03
CA ARG A 182 12.71 23.46 -1.69
C ARG A 182 13.85 23.51 -2.72
N GLY A 183 13.84 22.64 -3.72
CA GLY A 183 14.91 22.53 -4.71
C GLY A 183 16.24 21.95 -4.18
N VAL A 184 16.23 21.43 -2.94
CA VAL A 184 17.41 20.82 -2.29
C VAL A 184 17.73 19.46 -2.93
N MET A 185 16.70 18.75 -3.40
CA MET A 185 16.85 17.42 -3.98
C MET A 185 16.15 17.32 -5.33
N LYS A 186 16.78 16.64 -6.28
CA LYS A 186 16.17 16.30 -7.57
C LYS A 186 16.11 14.79 -7.70
N ILE A 187 14.92 14.23 -7.60
CA ILE A 187 14.69 12.80 -7.80
C ILE A 187 14.02 12.61 -9.16
N ASN A 188 14.48 11.62 -9.90
CA ASN A 188 13.77 11.16 -11.09
C ASN A 188 12.57 10.31 -10.67
N LEU A 189 11.40 10.96 -10.53
CA LEU A 189 10.17 10.32 -10.07
C LEU A 189 9.78 9.14 -10.95
N ALA A 190 9.93 9.23 -12.27
CA ALA A 190 9.62 8.11 -13.16
C ALA A 190 10.47 6.88 -12.82
N LYS A 191 11.77 7.07 -12.60
CA LYS A 191 12.68 5.99 -12.22
C LYS A 191 12.36 5.43 -10.83
N PHE A 192 12.03 6.31 -9.88
CA PHE A 192 11.63 5.92 -8.53
C PHE A 192 10.36 5.07 -8.56
N PHE A 193 9.29 5.52 -9.24
CA PHE A 193 8.03 4.79 -9.31
C PHE A 193 8.14 3.48 -10.11
N THR A 194 9.02 3.40 -11.11
CA THR A 194 9.28 2.13 -11.81
C THR A 194 9.89 1.09 -10.85
N TRP A 195 10.92 1.46 -10.10
CA TRP A 195 11.58 0.53 -9.19
C TRP A 195 10.69 0.13 -7.99
N THR A 196 10.03 1.11 -7.37
CA THR A 196 9.12 0.82 -6.25
C THR A 196 7.88 0.06 -6.74
N GLY A 197 7.39 0.35 -7.95
CA GLY A 197 6.31 -0.39 -8.59
C GLY A 197 6.67 -1.86 -8.84
N ALA A 198 7.85 -2.13 -9.40
CA ALA A 198 8.34 -3.50 -9.59
C ALA A 198 8.42 -4.27 -8.26
N PHE A 199 8.89 -3.61 -7.19
CA PHE A 199 8.91 -4.21 -5.86
C PHE A 199 7.51 -4.47 -5.31
N LEU A 200 6.57 -3.54 -5.53
CA LEU A 200 5.16 -3.71 -5.12
C LEU A 200 4.47 -4.86 -5.85
N ILE A 201 4.77 -5.10 -7.12
CA ILE A 201 4.24 -6.26 -7.85
C ILE A 201 4.67 -7.57 -7.17
N ILE A 202 5.91 -7.65 -6.68
CA ILE A 202 6.39 -8.82 -5.96
C ILE A 202 5.63 -8.99 -4.63
N ILE A 203 5.46 -7.92 -3.86
CA ILE A 203 4.67 -7.96 -2.61
C ILE A 203 3.22 -8.35 -2.92
N ALA A 204 2.63 -7.77 -3.96
CA ALA A 204 1.26 -8.05 -4.36
C ALA A 204 1.05 -9.52 -4.77
N ALA A 205 2.05 -10.15 -5.39
CA ALA A 205 2.02 -11.58 -5.67
C ALA A 205 1.90 -12.42 -4.37
N GLY A 206 2.64 -12.02 -3.33
CA GLY A 206 2.55 -12.64 -2.01
C GLY A 206 1.18 -12.41 -1.34
N VAL A 207 0.65 -11.18 -1.43
CA VAL A 207 -0.69 -10.85 -0.92
C VAL A 207 -1.78 -11.60 -1.67
N LEU A 208 -1.61 -11.83 -2.99
CA LEU A 208 -2.53 -12.65 -3.79
C LEU A 208 -2.54 -14.11 -3.31
N SER A 209 -1.36 -14.70 -3.15
CA SER A 209 -1.21 -16.07 -2.63
C SER A 209 -1.90 -16.21 -1.28
N TYR A 210 -1.65 -15.26 -0.38
CA TYR A 210 -2.28 -15.18 0.93
C TYR A 210 -3.81 -15.04 0.84
N GLY A 211 -4.32 -14.14 0.00
CA GLY A 211 -5.76 -13.96 -0.19
C GLY A 211 -6.46 -15.21 -0.74
N ILE A 212 -5.77 -15.99 -1.56
CA ILE A 212 -6.26 -17.29 -2.03
C ILE A 212 -6.31 -18.30 -0.87
N HIS A 213 -5.27 -18.32 -0.03
CA HIS A 213 -5.24 -19.16 1.17
C HIS A 213 -6.43 -18.87 2.10
N ASP A 214 -6.68 -17.59 2.42
CA ASP A 214 -7.83 -17.16 3.21
C ASP A 214 -9.16 -17.65 2.63
N LEU A 215 -9.33 -17.54 1.29
CA LEU A 215 -10.54 -18.04 0.62
C LEU A 215 -10.65 -19.58 0.64
N GLN A 216 -9.54 -20.30 0.71
CA GLN A 216 -9.54 -21.75 0.90
C GLN A 216 -9.90 -22.11 2.35
N GLU A 217 -9.41 -21.37 3.35
CA GLU A 217 -9.81 -21.55 4.76
C GLU A 217 -11.27 -21.20 4.98
N ALA A 218 -11.78 -20.18 4.30
CA ALA A 218 -13.21 -19.84 4.25
C ALA A 218 -14.08 -20.87 3.50
N ARG A 219 -13.48 -21.93 2.92
CA ARG A 219 -14.14 -22.97 2.10
C ARG A 219 -14.84 -22.44 0.85
N ILE A 220 -14.48 -21.26 0.40
CA ILE A 220 -14.95 -20.67 -0.86
C ILE A 220 -14.16 -21.27 -2.04
N LEU A 221 -12.84 -21.43 -1.88
CA LEU A 221 -12.00 -22.10 -2.86
C LEU A 221 -11.60 -23.50 -2.37
N PRO A 222 -11.57 -24.50 -3.26
CA PRO A 222 -11.11 -25.84 -2.92
C PRO A 222 -9.56 -25.90 -2.91
N GLY A 223 -9.03 -26.98 -2.30
CA GLY A 223 -7.62 -27.33 -2.45
C GLY A 223 -6.71 -26.98 -1.29
N LEU A 224 -7.23 -26.59 -0.12
CA LEU A 224 -6.45 -26.29 1.09
C LEU A 224 -5.47 -27.42 1.47
N ASN A 225 -5.85 -28.68 1.25
CA ASN A 225 -5.03 -29.85 1.57
C ASN A 225 -4.13 -30.29 0.39
N ASN A 226 -4.23 -29.64 -0.78
CA ASN A 226 -3.43 -29.97 -1.97
C ASN A 226 -2.13 -29.16 -1.96
N ILE A 227 -1.18 -29.57 -1.13
CA ILE A 227 0.10 -28.89 -0.95
C ILE A 227 0.97 -29.10 -2.20
N ALA A 228 1.47 -28.03 -2.78
CA ALA A 228 2.41 -28.04 -3.90
C ALA A 228 3.83 -28.29 -3.38
N PHE A 229 4.22 -27.57 -2.36
CA PHE A 229 5.49 -27.75 -1.65
C PHE A 229 5.39 -27.26 -0.20
N ALA A 230 6.12 -27.91 0.68
CA ALA A 230 6.38 -27.43 2.02
C ALA A 230 7.81 -26.89 2.07
N SER A 231 7.97 -25.59 2.30
CA SER A 231 9.31 -24.98 2.32
C SER A 231 10.20 -25.54 3.44
N GLN A 232 9.59 -26.15 4.44
CA GLN A 232 10.30 -26.84 5.55
C GLN A 232 11.17 -28.01 5.07
N ASP A 233 10.87 -28.60 3.90
CA ASP A 233 11.60 -29.74 3.36
C ASP A 233 12.90 -29.32 2.66
N PHE A 234 13.03 -28.07 2.25
CA PHE A 234 14.14 -27.56 1.44
C PHE A 234 14.91 -26.40 2.08
N ILE A 235 14.30 -25.72 3.05
CA ILE A 235 14.84 -24.50 3.64
C ILE A 235 14.73 -24.64 5.17
N GLU A 236 15.87 -24.56 5.86
CA GLU A 236 15.90 -24.59 7.33
C GLU A 236 14.93 -23.55 7.90
N PRO A 237 13.96 -23.93 8.75
CA PRO A 237 13.08 -23.00 9.40
C PRO A 237 13.88 -21.96 10.19
N GLY A 238 13.71 -20.67 9.87
CA GLY A 238 14.49 -19.58 10.48
C GLY A 238 15.82 -19.24 9.78
N GLY A 239 16.20 -19.96 8.72
CA GLY A 239 17.35 -19.62 7.90
C GLY A 239 17.16 -18.28 7.15
N PHE A 240 18.28 -17.62 6.80
CA PHE A 240 18.26 -16.31 6.11
C PHE A 240 17.45 -16.32 4.80
N LEU A 241 17.57 -17.39 4.00
CA LEU A 241 16.82 -17.56 2.75
C LEU A 241 15.31 -17.76 3.00
N ALA A 242 14.94 -18.63 3.97
CA ALA A 242 13.54 -18.82 4.36
C ALA A 242 12.88 -17.49 4.77
N THR A 243 13.65 -16.72 5.53
CA THR A 243 13.23 -15.42 6.05
C THR A 243 13.00 -14.40 4.95
N ILE A 244 13.90 -14.29 3.97
CA ILE A 244 13.73 -13.40 2.82
C ILE A 244 12.54 -13.85 1.96
N LEU A 245 12.43 -15.15 1.67
CA LEU A 245 11.32 -15.67 0.86
C LEU A 245 9.97 -15.41 1.54
N LYS A 246 9.87 -15.62 2.84
CA LYS A 246 8.64 -15.33 3.59
C LYS A 246 8.38 -13.82 3.70
N ALA A 247 9.39 -13.01 3.98
CA ALA A 247 9.24 -11.58 4.20
C ALA A 247 9.00 -10.76 2.93
N VAL A 248 9.60 -11.16 1.80
CA VAL A 248 9.54 -10.44 0.52
C VAL A 248 8.50 -11.04 -0.42
N PHE A 249 8.48 -12.38 -0.52
CA PHE A 249 7.58 -13.08 -1.45
C PHE A 249 6.32 -13.58 -0.77
N ASN A 250 6.24 -13.44 0.55
CA ASN A 250 5.14 -13.94 1.39
C ASN A 250 4.75 -15.40 1.09
N LEU A 251 5.74 -16.21 0.70
CA LEU A 251 5.56 -17.64 0.53
C LEU A 251 5.34 -18.29 1.90
N SER A 252 4.17 -18.89 2.10
CA SER A 252 3.85 -19.61 3.33
C SER A 252 4.75 -20.83 3.50
N THR A 253 4.86 -21.34 4.73
CA THR A 253 5.60 -22.58 5.01
C THR A 253 5.03 -23.79 4.28
N THR A 254 3.73 -23.74 3.97
CA THR A 254 3.00 -24.70 3.13
C THR A 254 2.24 -23.94 2.08
N THR A 255 2.56 -24.14 0.81
CA THR A 255 1.91 -23.46 -0.32
C THR A 255 1.06 -24.47 -1.10
N THR A 256 -0.20 -24.16 -1.32
CA THR A 256 -1.10 -25.01 -2.12
C THR A 256 -0.82 -24.84 -3.63
N TRP A 257 -1.24 -25.80 -4.45
CA TRP A 257 -1.11 -25.69 -5.90
C TRP A 257 -1.83 -24.45 -6.47
N VAL A 258 -2.97 -24.08 -5.92
CA VAL A 258 -3.74 -22.91 -6.40
C VAL A 258 -2.97 -21.62 -6.10
N GLU A 259 -2.40 -21.48 -4.91
CA GLU A 259 -1.56 -20.35 -4.53
C GLU A 259 -0.31 -20.25 -5.42
N ALA A 260 0.41 -21.36 -5.59
CA ALA A 260 1.63 -21.40 -6.41
C ALA A 260 1.37 -21.02 -7.88
N ILE A 261 0.30 -21.56 -8.46
CA ILE A 261 -0.09 -21.24 -9.85
C ILE A 261 -0.48 -19.76 -9.96
N ALA A 262 -1.28 -19.24 -9.03
CA ALA A 262 -1.71 -17.85 -9.05
C ALA A 262 -0.50 -16.90 -8.92
N TRP A 263 0.44 -17.21 -8.03
CA TRP A 263 1.66 -16.44 -7.84
C TRP A 263 2.51 -16.42 -9.11
N VAL A 264 2.76 -17.59 -9.72
CA VAL A 264 3.56 -17.70 -10.95
C VAL A 264 2.90 -16.98 -12.11
N LEU A 265 1.58 -17.14 -12.28
CA LEU A 265 0.84 -16.47 -13.35
C LEU A 265 0.87 -14.94 -13.16
N TYR A 266 0.71 -14.46 -11.92
CA TYR A 266 0.71 -13.03 -11.63
C TYR A 266 2.06 -12.37 -11.89
N VAL A 267 3.16 -13.01 -11.49
CA VAL A 267 4.53 -12.46 -11.72
C VAL A 267 4.99 -12.65 -13.17
N GLY A 268 4.44 -13.63 -13.88
CA GLY A 268 4.82 -13.96 -15.27
C GLY A 268 4.14 -13.09 -16.33
N ILE A 269 3.15 -12.27 -15.94
CA ILE A 269 2.46 -11.32 -16.83
C ILE A 269 3.13 -9.95 -16.76
#